data_86d73c9cb971da6274fc8a3ec821729d
#
_entry.id   86d73c9cb971da6274fc8a3ec821729d
#
_cell.length_a   1.000
_cell.length_b   1.000
_cell.length_c   1.000
_cell.angle_alpha   90.00
_cell.angle_beta   90.00
_cell.angle_gamma   90.00
#
_symmetry.space_group_name_H-M   'P 1'
#
loop_
_entity.id
_entity.type
_entity.pdbx_description
1 polymer ?
#
loop_
_entity_poly.entity_id
_entity_poly.type
_entity_poly.pdbx_seq_one_letter_code
_entity_poly.pdbx_strand_id
1 'polypeptide(L)' 'EADDFSQAAAYWRGLGEEKKERLAAGAGRQLALCSPAVRERELELFWKTDRDLADRVRACLSGYGFSQ' A
#
# COMPACT_ATOMS: atom_id res chain seq x y z
N GLU A 1 -0.38 -23.19 -9.00
CA GLU A 1 0.29 -21.99 -9.27
C GLU A 1 0.06 -20.93 -8.23
N ALA A 2 1.12 -20.41 -7.73
CA ALA A 2 1.06 -19.48 -6.62
C ALA A 2 0.36 -18.20 -7.03
N ASP A 3 -0.52 -17.75 -6.18
CA ASP A 3 -1.18 -16.48 -6.36
C ASP A 3 -0.67 -15.55 -5.26
N ASP A 4 0.37 -14.81 -5.59
CA ASP A 4 1.03 -13.97 -4.59
C ASP A 4 0.08 -12.92 -4.04
N PHE A 5 -0.85 -12.45 -4.87
CA PHE A 5 -1.79 -11.44 -4.40
C PHE A 5 -2.75 -12.01 -3.39
N SER A 6 -3.16 -13.27 -3.58
CA SER A 6 -4.04 -13.91 -2.62
C SER A 6 -3.41 -14.05 -1.25
N GLN A 7 -2.15 -14.49 -1.24
CA GLN A 7 -1.43 -14.66 0.02
C GLN A 7 -1.19 -13.33 0.70
N ALA A 8 -0.80 -12.34 -0.07
CA ALA A 8 -0.56 -11.02 0.49
C ALA A 8 -1.84 -10.43 1.04
N ALA A 9 -2.94 -10.62 0.35
CA ALA A 9 -4.23 -10.10 0.80
C ALA A 9 -4.65 -10.77 2.09
N ALA A 10 -4.45 -12.08 2.19
CA ALA A 10 -4.81 -12.82 3.39
C ALA A 10 -3.98 -12.34 4.58
N TYR A 11 -2.69 -12.14 4.34
CA TYR A 11 -1.81 -11.63 5.39
C TYR A 11 -2.27 -10.27 5.88
N TRP A 12 -2.58 -9.40 4.95
CA TRP A 12 -3.03 -8.04 5.28
C TRP A 12 -4.31 -8.07 6.10
N ARG A 13 -5.28 -8.87 5.66
CA ARG A 13 -6.56 -8.92 6.35
C ARG A 13 -6.44 -9.49 7.74
N GLY A 14 -5.44 -10.34 7.98
CA GLY A 14 -5.24 -10.93 9.28
C GLY A 14 -4.56 -10.01 10.28
N LEU A 15 -4.06 -8.85 9.81
CA LEU A 15 -3.40 -7.92 10.70
C LEU A 15 -4.43 -7.14 11.52
N GLY A 16 -4.02 -6.77 12.74
CA GLY A 16 -4.84 -5.86 13.52
C GLY A 16 -4.78 -4.46 12.95
N GLU A 17 -5.69 -3.63 13.40
CA GLU A 17 -5.82 -2.27 12.86
C GLU A 17 -4.51 -1.49 13.04
N GLU A 18 -3.89 -1.62 14.18
CA GLU A 18 -2.67 -0.89 14.46
C GLU A 18 -1.55 -1.29 13.52
N LYS A 19 -1.42 -2.59 13.26
CA LYS A 19 -0.37 -3.07 12.36
C LYS A 19 -0.66 -2.66 10.92
N LYS A 20 -1.93 -2.61 10.55
CA LYS A 20 -2.29 -2.15 9.22
C LYS A 20 -1.86 -0.71 9.02
N GLU A 21 -2.09 0.13 10.04
CA GLU A 21 -1.69 1.53 9.97
C GLU A 21 -0.18 1.66 9.79
N ARG A 22 0.56 0.90 10.57
CA ARG A 22 2.02 0.97 10.50
C ARG A 22 2.54 0.50 9.16
N LEU A 23 1.99 -0.61 8.67
CA LEU A 23 2.45 -1.16 7.41
C LEU A 23 2.17 -0.19 6.28
N ALA A 24 0.97 0.37 6.25
CA ALA A 24 0.62 1.32 5.22
C ALA A 24 1.46 2.58 5.29
N ALA A 25 1.74 3.04 6.51
CA ALA A 25 2.57 4.23 6.68
C ALA A 25 3.99 3.97 6.19
N GLY A 26 4.52 2.78 6.49
CA GLY A 26 5.85 2.43 6.01
C GLY A 26 5.90 2.36 4.50
N ALA A 27 4.89 1.75 3.89
CA ALA A 27 4.83 1.65 2.45
C ALA A 27 4.71 3.03 1.81
N GLY A 28 3.89 3.89 2.40
CA GLY A 28 3.74 5.25 1.89
C GLY A 28 5.03 6.02 1.93
N ARG A 29 5.78 5.87 3.03
CA ARG A 29 7.06 6.54 3.16
C ARG A 29 8.04 6.06 2.10
N GLN A 30 8.07 4.74 1.86
CA GLN A 30 8.93 4.19 0.83
C GLN A 30 8.56 4.73 -0.53
N LEU A 31 7.28 4.77 -0.84
CA LEU A 31 6.84 5.26 -2.13
C LEU A 31 7.12 6.74 -2.32
N ALA A 32 7.13 7.49 -1.24
CA ALA A 32 7.43 8.91 -1.34
C ALA A 32 8.84 9.14 -1.85
N LEU A 33 9.73 8.17 -1.68
CA LEU A 33 11.10 8.27 -2.16
C LEU A 33 11.27 7.76 -3.57
N CYS A 34 10.22 7.20 -4.16
CA CYS A 34 10.30 6.63 -5.49
C CYS A 34 9.88 7.65 -6.54
N SER A 35 10.26 7.35 -7.79
CA SER A 35 9.82 8.19 -8.89
C SER A 35 8.32 8.03 -9.10
N PRO A 36 7.67 8.99 -9.74
CA PRO A 36 6.22 8.89 -9.95
C PRO A 36 5.80 7.62 -10.68
N ALA A 37 6.59 7.19 -11.65
CA ALA A 37 6.26 5.99 -12.40
C ALA A 37 6.26 4.76 -11.51
N VAL A 38 7.29 4.64 -10.66
CA VAL A 38 7.39 3.51 -9.76
C VAL A 38 6.29 3.58 -8.72
N ARG A 39 6.01 4.78 -8.21
CA ARG A 39 4.97 4.96 -7.21
C ARG A 39 3.62 4.50 -7.73
N GLU A 40 3.29 4.88 -8.95
CA GLU A 40 2.00 4.49 -9.52
C GLU A 40 1.91 2.98 -9.72
N ARG A 41 3.00 2.39 -10.17
CA ARG A 41 3.01 0.95 -10.38
C ARG A 41 2.81 0.20 -9.07
N GLU A 42 3.48 0.65 -8.02
CA GLU A 42 3.34 -0.01 -6.71
C GLU A 42 1.94 0.17 -6.15
N LEU A 43 1.36 1.36 -6.32
CA LEU A 43 0.00 1.58 -5.85
C LEU A 43 -0.98 0.66 -6.56
N GLU A 44 -0.74 0.41 -7.83
CA GLU A 44 -1.60 -0.50 -8.57
C GLU A 44 -1.49 -1.92 -8.01
N LEU A 45 -0.28 -2.34 -7.66
CA LEU A 45 -0.10 -3.65 -7.07
C LEU A 45 -0.79 -3.74 -5.71
N PHE A 46 -0.70 -2.71 -4.91
CA PHE A 46 -1.41 -2.67 -3.63
C PHE A 46 -2.91 -2.75 -3.85
N TRP A 47 -3.41 -2.05 -4.84
CA TRP A 47 -4.83 -2.07 -5.16
C TRP A 47 -5.29 -3.48 -5.51
N LYS A 48 -4.49 -4.20 -6.27
CA LYS A 48 -4.82 -5.57 -6.64
C LYS A 48 -4.76 -6.50 -5.43
N THR A 49 -3.92 -6.18 -4.48
CA THR A 49 -3.80 -6.99 -3.28
C THR A 49 -4.99 -6.76 -2.35
N ASP A 50 -5.26 -5.51 -2.05
CA ASP A 50 -6.37 -5.16 -1.16
C ASP A 50 -6.62 -3.66 -1.27
N ARG A 51 -7.89 -3.30 -1.48
CA ARG A 51 -8.25 -1.90 -1.67
C ARG A 51 -7.99 -1.08 -0.41
N ASP A 52 -8.25 -1.66 0.76
CA ASP A 52 -8.02 -0.96 2.00
C ASP A 52 -6.55 -0.61 2.16
N LEU A 53 -5.67 -1.55 1.79
CA LEU A 53 -4.24 -1.30 1.83
C LEU A 53 -3.87 -0.15 0.91
N ALA A 54 -4.37 -0.18 -0.32
CA ALA A 54 -4.07 0.87 -1.29
C ALA A 54 -4.58 2.22 -0.80
N ASP A 55 -5.78 2.24 -0.24
CA ASP A 55 -6.35 3.49 0.25
C ASP A 55 -5.54 4.07 1.38
N ARG A 56 -5.08 3.23 2.29
CA ARG A 56 -4.28 3.69 3.43
C ARG A 56 -2.94 4.21 2.97
N VAL A 57 -2.30 3.53 2.02
CA VAL A 57 -1.01 3.98 1.49
C VAL A 57 -1.19 5.30 0.76
N ARG A 58 -2.25 5.43 0.00
CA ARG A 58 -2.52 6.66 -0.73
C ARG A 58 -2.78 7.82 0.22
N ALA A 59 -3.51 7.57 1.29
CA ALA A 59 -3.75 8.60 2.29
C ALA A 59 -2.46 9.05 2.94
N CYS A 60 -1.56 8.10 3.18
CA CYS A 60 -0.26 8.42 3.75
C CYS A 60 0.55 9.29 2.80
N LEU A 61 0.53 8.95 1.51
CA LEU A 61 1.24 9.75 0.51
C LEU A 61 0.68 11.16 0.44
N SER A 62 -0.61 11.28 0.60
CA SER A 62 -1.25 12.59 0.58
C SER A 62 -0.68 13.48 1.67
N GLY A 63 -0.33 12.89 2.81
CA GLY A 63 0.28 13.62 3.90
C GLY A 63 1.66 14.15 3.59
N TYR A 64 2.32 13.59 2.56
CA TYR A 64 3.62 14.06 2.12
C TYR A 64 3.50 15.13 1.04
N GLY A 65 2.29 15.51 0.69
CA GLY A 65 2.12 16.54 -0.32
C GLY A 65 1.96 16.04 -1.73
N PHE A 66 1.88 14.73 -1.92
CA PHE A 66 1.62 14.16 -3.22
C PHE A 66 0.12 14.15 -3.47
N SER A 67 -0.31 14.80 -4.51
CA SER A 67 -1.73 14.78 -4.83
C SER A 67 -1.97 13.90 -6.03
N GLN A 68 -3.21 13.50 -6.16
CA GLN A 68 -3.55 12.55 -7.19
C GLN A 68 -4.08 13.16 -8.40
#